data_8e5811e737bb396b47c5fa1701521db6
#
_entry.id   8e5811e737bb396b47c5fa1701521db6
#
_cell.length_a   1.000
_cell.length_b   1.000
_cell.length_c   1.000
_cell.angle_alpha   90.00
_cell.angle_beta   90.00
_cell.angle_gamma   90.00
#
_symmetry.space_group_name_H-M   'P 1'
#
loop_
_entity.id
_entity.type
_entity.pdbx_description
1 polymer ?
#
loop_
_entity_poly.entity_id
_entity_poly.type
_entity_poly.pdbx_seq_one_letter_code
_entity_poly.pdbx_strand_id
1 'polypeptide(L)'
;MRKLCSVLLAVSFICLLFIGSVFAAGNGATVSLDSPGSSQSFKPGENVQISGKALNIDQVTVLVRNSGGGVAYVSQPFVINNAFSTEFQLNDDALEGKYTIRIGAEGLAAPVDFTFWVSKDSGSSSGGSGNSGGGSKGSGASAASEAVPSSTGSAAAAQDTSFIKDVAGHWAFDNIKNLIALGAVNGYPDGSFKPDNNITRAEFAAILVKAFKLENKGGKTFADTMSHWAKDFIAAAAANGIINGYDAATFGPDDLITREQMAVMVANATKLAPAPEETRFADSGLISGWAREAMAAATGSGIIKGYPDNTVRPQNSATRGEAVTVIVNALSQK
;
A
#
# COMPACT_ATOMS: atom_id res chain seq x y z
N MET A 1 -28.34 19.21 3.24
CA MET A 1 -28.49 18.98 1.80
C MET A 1 -27.18 19.12 0.97
N ARG A 2 -26.10 19.74 1.47
CA ARG A 2 -24.83 19.91 0.71
C ARG A 2 -23.83 18.74 0.80
N LYS A 3 -23.96 17.83 1.75
CA LYS A 3 -23.05 16.69 1.94
C LYS A 3 -23.44 15.43 1.15
N LEU A 4 -24.69 15.30 0.70
CA LEU A 4 -25.14 14.18 -0.12
C LEU A 4 -24.72 14.30 -1.61
N CYS A 5 -24.55 15.52 -2.12
CA CYS A 5 -24.16 15.73 -3.52
C CYS A 5 -22.71 15.34 -3.84
N SER A 6 -21.78 15.44 -2.87
CA SER A 6 -20.36 15.14 -3.11
C SER A 6 -20.06 13.63 -3.18
N VAL A 7 -20.83 12.83 -2.44
CA VAL A 7 -20.67 11.35 -2.47
C VAL A 7 -21.28 10.76 -3.74
N LEU A 8 -22.40 11.34 -4.24
CA LEU A 8 -23.01 10.91 -5.48
C LEU A 8 -22.16 11.23 -6.73
N LEU A 9 -21.39 12.33 -6.70
CA LEU A 9 -20.51 12.69 -7.82
C LEU A 9 -19.28 11.76 -7.92
N ALA A 10 -18.74 11.34 -6.78
CA ALA A 10 -17.60 10.40 -6.75
C ALA A 10 -17.99 8.99 -7.22
N VAL A 11 -19.18 8.52 -6.83
CA VAL A 11 -19.69 7.21 -7.27
C VAL A 11 -20.07 7.21 -8.76
N SER A 12 -20.56 8.34 -9.30
CA SER A 12 -20.88 8.47 -10.73
C SER A 12 -19.63 8.46 -11.61
N PHE A 13 -18.48 8.99 -11.12
CA PHE A 13 -17.23 9.01 -11.88
C PHE A 13 -16.56 7.63 -11.93
N ILE A 14 -16.70 6.82 -10.85
CA ILE A 14 -16.18 5.44 -10.82
C ILE A 14 -16.99 4.50 -11.72
N CYS A 15 -18.30 4.72 -11.87
CA CYS A 15 -19.14 3.95 -12.80
C CYS A 15 -18.84 4.25 -14.29
N LEU A 16 -18.36 5.45 -14.63
CA LEU A 16 -18.06 5.84 -16.02
C LEU A 16 -16.74 5.25 -16.56
N LEU A 17 -15.82 4.79 -15.70
CA LEU A 17 -14.58 4.13 -16.13
C LEU A 17 -14.80 2.69 -16.62
N PHE A 18 -15.98 2.10 -16.40
CA PHE A 18 -16.31 0.76 -16.91
C PHE A 18 -17.16 0.75 -18.19
N ILE A 19 -17.54 1.92 -18.73
CA ILE A 19 -18.33 2.01 -19.96
C ILE A 19 -17.46 2.62 -21.05
N GLY A 20 -16.69 1.78 -21.74
CA GLY A 20 -16.10 2.18 -23.01
C GLY A 20 -14.63 1.91 -23.27
N SER A 21 -13.93 1.14 -22.44
CA SER A 21 -12.63 0.63 -22.83
C SER A 21 -12.84 -0.59 -23.73
N VAL A 22 -12.54 -0.44 -25.01
CA VAL A 22 -12.36 -1.56 -25.91
C VAL A 22 -11.12 -2.29 -25.40
N PHE A 23 -11.33 -3.38 -24.65
CA PHE A 23 -10.24 -4.22 -24.16
C PHE A 23 -9.56 -4.84 -25.37
N ALA A 24 -8.34 -4.44 -25.67
CA ALA A 24 -7.51 -5.12 -26.66
C ALA A 24 -7.28 -6.56 -26.14
N ALA A 25 -7.78 -7.54 -26.85
CA ALA A 25 -7.54 -8.93 -26.56
C ALA A 25 -6.03 -9.20 -26.71
N GLY A 26 -5.37 -9.72 -25.65
CA GLY A 26 -4.25 -10.52 -25.93
C GLY A 26 -2.91 -10.36 -25.26
N ASN A 27 -2.79 -9.89 -24.02
CA ASN A 27 -1.50 -10.01 -23.31
C ASN A 27 -1.43 -11.22 -22.35
N GLY A 28 -2.40 -12.15 -22.40
CA GLY A 28 -2.45 -13.23 -21.43
C GLY A 28 -2.67 -12.76 -19.98
N ALA A 29 -3.30 -11.60 -19.81
CA ALA A 29 -3.62 -11.06 -18.50
C ALA A 29 -4.62 -11.96 -17.77
N THR A 30 -4.29 -12.38 -16.57
CA THR A 30 -5.14 -13.25 -15.74
C THR A 30 -5.15 -12.79 -14.30
N VAL A 31 -6.28 -13.02 -13.61
CA VAL A 31 -6.45 -12.78 -12.17
C VAL A 31 -7.04 -14.00 -11.52
N SER A 32 -6.49 -14.38 -10.37
CA SER A 32 -7.04 -15.37 -9.45
C SER A 32 -7.09 -14.81 -8.04
N LEU A 33 -8.04 -15.28 -7.23
CA LEU A 33 -8.17 -14.91 -5.82
C LEU A 33 -7.68 -16.05 -4.94
N ASP A 34 -6.80 -15.73 -3.99
CA ASP A 34 -6.30 -16.67 -2.99
C ASP A 34 -7.09 -16.55 -1.67
N SER A 35 -7.54 -15.32 -1.31
CA SER A 35 -8.37 -15.02 -0.14
C SER A 35 -9.31 -13.84 -0.46
N PRO A 36 -10.57 -13.85 0.05
CA PRO A 36 -11.21 -14.95 0.76
C PRO A 36 -11.64 -16.08 -0.17
N GLY A 37 -11.65 -17.31 0.33
CA GLY A 37 -12.25 -18.44 -0.39
C GLY A 37 -13.77 -18.28 -0.51
N SER A 38 -14.37 -18.85 -1.57
CA SER A 38 -15.80 -18.71 -1.88
C SER A 38 -16.75 -19.25 -0.80
N SER A 39 -16.25 -20.09 0.09
CA SER A 39 -16.98 -20.65 1.25
C SER A 39 -16.62 -19.96 2.57
N GLN A 40 -15.73 -18.98 2.56
CA GLN A 40 -15.32 -18.28 3.77
C GLN A 40 -16.43 -17.35 4.25
N SER A 41 -16.65 -17.35 5.56
CA SER A 41 -17.64 -16.50 6.23
C SER A 41 -16.95 -15.61 7.25
N PHE A 42 -17.42 -14.36 7.33
CA PHE A 42 -16.94 -13.34 8.24
C PHE A 42 -18.10 -12.82 9.09
N LYS A 43 -17.80 -12.29 10.27
CA LYS A 43 -18.75 -11.56 11.10
C LYS A 43 -18.72 -10.07 10.79
N PRO A 44 -19.84 -9.34 11.00
CA PRO A 44 -19.79 -7.88 11.08
C PRO A 44 -18.69 -7.44 12.07
N GLY A 45 -17.94 -6.40 11.70
CA GLY A 45 -16.79 -5.90 12.45
C GLY A 45 -15.47 -6.61 12.14
N GLU A 46 -15.47 -7.76 11.48
CA GLU A 46 -14.23 -8.48 11.13
C GLU A 46 -13.51 -7.87 9.92
N ASN A 47 -12.20 -8.08 9.90
CA ASN A 47 -11.36 -7.71 8.76
C ASN A 47 -11.43 -8.78 7.67
N VAL A 48 -11.64 -8.34 6.43
CA VAL A 48 -11.62 -9.17 5.23
C VAL A 48 -10.36 -8.87 4.45
N GLN A 49 -9.45 -9.83 4.41
CA GLN A 49 -8.26 -9.74 3.57
C GLN A 49 -8.57 -10.28 2.18
N ILE A 50 -8.30 -9.47 1.15
CA ILE A 50 -8.45 -9.83 -0.26
C ILE A 50 -7.06 -9.92 -0.85
N SER A 51 -6.65 -11.11 -1.26
CA SER A 51 -5.36 -11.34 -1.90
C SER A 51 -5.49 -12.31 -3.06
N GLY A 52 -4.58 -12.19 -4.02
CA GLY A 52 -4.61 -13.03 -5.21
C GLY A 52 -3.39 -12.83 -6.09
N LYS A 53 -3.41 -13.52 -7.22
CA LYS A 53 -2.38 -13.41 -8.25
C LYS A 53 -2.94 -12.70 -9.48
N ALA A 54 -2.11 -11.90 -10.11
CA ALA A 54 -2.41 -11.22 -11.36
C ALA A 54 -1.17 -11.27 -12.24
N LEU A 55 -1.32 -11.81 -13.44
CA LEU A 55 -0.23 -11.93 -14.42
C LEU A 55 -0.41 -10.88 -15.51
N ASN A 56 0.67 -10.22 -15.91
CA ASN A 56 0.66 -9.16 -16.93
C ASN A 56 -0.31 -8.00 -16.59
N ILE A 57 -0.41 -7.68 -15.31
CA ILE A 57 -1.28 -6.64 -14.75
C ILE A 57 -0.46 -5.88 -13.71
N ASP A 58 -0.42 -4.56 -13.79
CA ASP A 58 0.34 -3.71 -12.86
C ASP A 58 -0.51 -3.27 -11.67
N GLN A 59 -1.82 -3.14 -11.87
CA GLN A 59 -2.76 -2.69 -10.86
C GLN A 59 -4.13 -3.32 -11.08
N VAL A 60 -4.78 -3.75 -10.01
CA VAL A 60 -6.16 -4.24 -10.05
C VAL A 60 -7.09 -3.27 -9.34
N THR A 61 -8.32 -3.17 -9.83
CA THR A 61 -9.41 -2.50 -9.11
C THR A 61 -10.24 -3.57 -8.41
N VAL A 62 -10.32 -3.49 -7.10
CA VAL A 62 -11.14 -4.36 -6.25
C VAL A 62 -12.38 -3.59 -5.82
N LEU A 63 -13.55 -4.08 -6.20
CA LEU A 63 -14.85 -3.54 -5.81
C LEU A 63 -15.61 -4.61 -5.03
N VAL A 64 -15.94 -4.35 -3.77
CA VAL A 64 -16.77 -5.25 -2.96
C VAL A 64 -18.18 -4.69 -2.87
N ARG A 65 -19.17 -5.53 -3.18
CA ARG A 65 -20.60 -5.23 -3.00
C ARG A 65 -21.16 -6.10 -1.90
N ASN A 66 -21.98 -5.50 -1.03
CA ASN A 66 -22.73 -6.23 -0.01
C ASN A 66 -23.90 -7.03 -0.59
N SER A 67 -24.58 -7.80 0.22
CA SER A 67 -25.72 -8.63 -0.15
C SER A 67 -26.91 -7.84 -0.70
N GLY A 68 -27.02 -6.56 -0.36
CA GLY A 68 -28.03 -5.63 -0.88
C GLY A 68 -27.61 -4.92 -2.19
N GLY A 69 -26.42 -5.25 -2.76
CA GLY A 69 -25.89 -4.63 -3.98
C GLY A 69 -25.18 -3.29 -3.77
N GLY A 70 -25.17 -2.75 -2.56
CA GLY A 70 -24.44 -1.52 -2.21
C GLY A 70 -22.92 -1.75 -2.23
N VAL A 71 -22.15 -0.68 -2.45
CA VAL A 71 -20.70 -0.73 -2.40
C VAL A 71 -20.25 -0.76 -0.94
N ALA A 72 -19.57 -1.85 -0.54
CA ALA A 72 -18.99 -2.01 0.78
C ALA A 72 -17.52 -1.54 0.82
N TYR A 73 -16.77 -1.75 -0.27
CA TYR A 73 -15.37 -1.39 -0.33
C TYR A 73 -14.89 -1.19 -1.77
N VAL A 74 -13.93 -0.27 -1.97
CA VAL A 74 -13.23 -0.06 -3.25
C VAL A 74 -11.76 0.19 -2.95
N SER A 75 -10.89 -0.50 -3.67
CA SER A 75 -9.44 -0.29 -3.61
C SER A 75 -8.79 -0.54 -4.96
N GLN A 76 -7.59 -0.02 -5.14
CA GLN A 76 -6.78 -0.22 -6.33
C GLN A 76 -5.37 -0.66 -5.93
N PRO A 77 -5.21 -1.89 -5.41
CA PRO A 77 -3.89 -2.39 -5.06
C PRO A 77 -3.05 -2.63 -6.31
N PHE A 78 -1.75 -2.33 -6.19
CA PHE A 78 -0.78 -2.69 -7.21
C PHE A 78 -0.45 -4.18 -7.15
N VAL A 79 -0.09 -4.72 -8.31
CA VAL A 79 0.41 -6.08 -8.44
C VAL A 79 1.93 -6.05 -8.28
N ILE A 80 2.44 -6.75 -7.29
CA ILE A 80 3.87 -6.86 -7.00
C ILE A 80 4.24 -8.34 -7.06
N ASN A 81 5.23 -8.71 -7.87
CA ASN A 81 5.62 -10.11 -8.05
C ASN A 81 4.43 -11.02 -8.42
N ASN A 82 3.59 -10.54 -9.35
CA ASN A 82 2.37 -11.22 -9.79
C ASN A 82 1.32 -11.44 -8.68
N ALA A 83 1.38 -10.73 -7.56
CA ALA A 83 0.42 -10.83 -6.48
C ALA A 83 -0.12 -9.44 -6.09
N PHE A 84 -1.36 -9.40 -5.63
CA PHE A 84 -1.99 -8.21 -5.04
C PHE A 84 -2.61 -8.56 -3.70
N SER A 85 -2.72 -7.54 -2.83
CA SER A 85 -3.40 -7.67 -1.55
C SER A 85 -4.02 -6.34 -1.16
N THR A 86 -5.20 -6.42 -0.55
CA THR A 86 -5.87 -5.29 0.10
C THR A 86 -6.72 -5.83 1.25
N GLU A 87 -7.10 -4.97 2.18
CA GLU A 87 -7.86 -5.34 3.36
C GLU A 87 -8.90 -4.27 3.66
N PHE A 88 -10.03 -4.66 4.20
CA PHE A 88 -11.03 -3.74 4.74
C PHE A 88 -11.77 -4.36 5.91
N GLN A 89 -12.26 -3.52 6.80
CA GLN A 89 -13.09 -3.93 7.93
C GLN A 89 -14.56 -3.87 7.52
N LEU A 90 -15.29 -4.95 7.78
CA LEU A 90 -16.75 -4.94 7.72
C LEU A 90 -17.30 -4.02 8.82
N ASN A 91 -18.29 -3.21 8.49
CA ASN A 91 -18.97 -2.43 9.51
C ASN A 91 -19.67 -3.34 10.54
N ASP A 92 -19.85 -2.89 11.78
CA ASP A 92 -20.55 -3.63 12.83
C ASP A 92 -22.01 -3.91 12.46
N ASP A 93 -22.61 -3.11 11.57
CA ASP A 93 -23.94 -3.23 11.01
C ASP A 93 -23.96 -3.86 9.60
N ALA A 94 -22.87 -4.51 9.19
CA ALA A 94 -22.75 -5.11 7.87
C ALA A 94 -23.92 -6.08 7.59
N LEU A 95 -24.50 -5.95 6.40
CA LEU A 95 -25.63 -6.78 5.98
C LEU A 95 -25.19 -8.24 5.87
N GLU A 96 -25.95 -9.13 6.48
CA GLU A 96 -25.73 -10.56 6.32
C GLU A 96 -26.02 -11.01 4.88
N GLY A 97 -25.31 -12.05 4.45
CA GLY A 97 -25.50 -12.66 3.14
C GLY A 97 -24.26 -12.70 2.29
N LYS A 98 -24.49 -12.90 1.01
CA LYS A 98 -23.43 -13.11 0.02
C LYS A 98 -22.88 -11.76 -0.46
N TYR A 99 -21.58 -11.56 -0.29
CA TYR A 99 -20.83 -10.43 -0.81
C TYR A 99 -20.13 -10.83 -2.10
N THR A 100 -20.00 -9.88 -3.03
CA THR A 100 -19.32 -10.09 -4.31
C THR A 100 -18.09 -9.19 -4.38
N ILE A 101 -16.94 -9.79 -4.67
CA ILE A 101 -15.68 -9.11 -4.98
C ILE A 101 -15.55 -9.09 -6.49
N ARG A 102 -15.55 -7.93 -7.10
CA ARG A 102 -15.28 -7.76 -8.54
C ARG A 102 -13.89 -7.21 -8.72
N ILE A 103 -13.07 -7.92 -9.49
CA ILE A 103 -11.71 -7.50 -9.81
C ILE A 103 -11.65 -7.16 -11.30
N GLY A 104 -11.28 -5.92 -11.57
CA GLY A 104 -11.02 -5.41 -12.91
C GLY A 104 -9.58 -4.93 -13.04
N ALA A 105 -9.02 -4.96 -14.22
CA ALA A 105 -7.68 -4.43 -14.52
C ALA A 105 -7.56 -4.08 -15.99
N GLU A 106 -6.62 -3.20 -16.30
CA GLU A 106 -6.21 -2.94 -17.68
C GLU A 106 -5.58 -4.22 -18.27
N GLY A 107 -5.93 -4.56 -19.50
CA GLY A 107 -5.46 -5.79 -20.17
C GLY A 107 -6.28 -7.05 -19.86
N LEU A 108 -7.19 -7.01 -18.87
CA LEU A 108 -8.09 -8.13 -18.58
C LEU A 108 -9.28 -8.12 -19.57
N ALA A 109 -9.59 -9.28 -20.16
CA ALA A 109 -10.69 -9.39 -21.16
C ALA A 109 -12.05 -9.00 -20.57
N ALA A 110 -12.27 -9.30 -19.29
CA ALA A 110 -13.47 -8.91 -18.51
C ALA A 110 -13.13 -8.94 -17.02
N PRO A 111 -13.86 -8.15 -16.20
CA PRO A 111 -13.74 -8.26 -14.74
C PRO A 111 -14.11 -9.67 -14.25
N VAL A 112 -13.44 -10.11 -13.19
CA VAL A 112 -13.67 -11.43 -12.58
C VAL A 112 -14.38 -11.23 -11.25
N ASP A 113 -15.43 -12.04 -11.01
CA ASP A 113 -16.24 -11.98 -9.78
C ASP A 113 -15.91 -13.16 -8.86
N PHE A 114 -15.69 -12.86 -7.58
CA PHE A 114 -15.51 -13.80 -6.49
C PHE A 114 -16.54 -13.50 -5.40
N THR A 115 -16.73 -14.41 -4.47
CA THR A 115 -17.75 -14.22 -3.41
C THR A 115 -17.27 -14.74 -2.07
N PHE A 116 -17.79 -14.16 -0.99
CA PHE A 116 -17.69 -14.63 0.39
C PHE A 116 -19.01 -14.36 1.13
N TRP A 117 -19.13 -14.84 2.36
CA TRP A 117 -20.34 -14.71 3.15
C TRP A 117 -20.12 -13.82 4.37
N VAL A 118 -21.15 -13.09 4.78
CA VAL A 118 -21.21 -12.39 6.06
C VAL A 118 -22.39 -12.93 6.86
N SER A 119 -22.11 -13.38 8.09
CA SER A 119 -23.10 -13.95 8.99
C SER A 119 -22.74 -13.63 10.44
N LYS A 120 -23.75 -13.33 11.26
CA LYS A 120 -23.57 -13.12 12.72
C LYS A 120 -23.26 -14.41 13.47
N ASP A 121 -23.70 -15.56 12.92
CA ASP A 121 -23.43 -16.87 13.49
C ASP A 121 -22.29 -17.55 12.74
N SER A 122 -21.13 -17.69 13.37
CA SER A 122 -20.04 -18.50 12.84
C SER A 122 -20.30 -19.97 13.12
N GLY A 123 -21.23 -20.58 12.39
CA GLY A 123 -21.42 -22.02 12.34
C GLY A 123 -20.52 -22.64 11.31
N SER A 124 -19.45 -23.31 11.75
CA SER A 124 -18.67 -24.22 10.92
C SER A 124 -19.62 -25.26 10.32
N SER A 125 -19.88 -25.21 9.01
CA SER A 125 -20.61 -26.25 8.31
C SER A 125 -19.69 -27.45 8.05
N SER A 126 -19.53 -28.31 9.06
CA SER A 126 -19.21 -29.71 8.82
C SER A 126 -20.54 -30.49 8.91
N GLY A 127 -20.97 -31.06 7.80
CA GLY A 127 -22.15 -31.90 7.74
C GLY A 127 -22.03 -33.12 8.65
N GLY A 128 -23.09 -33.37 9.42
CA GLY A 128 -23.25 -34.55 10.28
C GLY A 128 -24.64 -34.58 10.81
N SER A 129 -25.44 -35.46 10.23
CA SER A 129 -26.79 -35.84 10.60
C SER A 129 -26.85 -36.41 12.00
N GLY A 130 -27.92 -36.12 12.79
CA GLY A 130 -28.36 -37.04 13.82
C GLY A 130 -28.81 -36.47 15.17
N ASN A 131 -30.10 -36.27 15.28
CA ASN A 131 -31.02 -36.73 16.35
C ASN A 131 -30.96 -36.20 17.79
N SER A 132 -32.03 -35.51 18.12
CA SER A 132 -32.89 -35.53 19.34
C SER A 132 -32.28 -35.59 20.73
N GLY A 133 -32.83 -34.72 21.60
CA GLY A 133 -33.10 -35.04 23.00
C GLY A 133 -32.89 -33.96 24.03
N GLY A 134 -33.91 -33.21 24.36
CA GLY A 134 -34.45 -32.98 25.67
C GLY A 134 -33.69 -32.30 26.78
N GLY A 135 -34.26 -31.23 27.33
CA GLY A 135 -34.29 -31.04 28.75
C GLY A 135 -33.65 -29.83 29.39
N SER A 136 -34.43 -28.80 29.59
CA SER A 136 -34.72 -28.15 30.90
C SER A 136 -33.71 -27.20 31.59
N LYS A 137 -34.16 -25.95 31.69
CA LYS A 137 -34.21 -25.01 32.85
C LYS A 137 -32.96 -24.71 33.69
N GLY A 138 -32.70 -23.43 33.83
CA GLY A 138 -32.01 -22.87 34.99
C GLY A 138 -31.78 -21.38 34.91
N SER A 139 -32.59 -20.62 35.61
CA SER A 139 -32.63 -19.18 35.82
C SER A 139 -31.39 -18.64 36.54
N GLY A 140 -31.08 -17.39 36.37
CA GLY A 140 -30.23 -16.64 37.30
C GLY A 140 -29.89 -15.22 36.76
N ALA A 141 -30.67 -14.26 37.29
CA ALA A 141 -30.51 -12.81 37.07
C ALA A 141 -29.43 -12.20 37.95
N SER A 142 -28.83 -11.08 37.52
CA SER A 142 -28.63 -9.80 38.25
C SER A 142 -27.51 -9.01 37.60
N ALA A 143 -27.71 -7.92 36.98
CA ALA A 143 -27.96 -6.53 37.38
C ALA A 143 -26.72 -5.76 37.86
N ALA A 144 -26.65 -4.56 37.29
CA ALA A 144 -26.01 -3.27 37.68
C ALA A 144 -24.70 -2.96 36.98
N SER A 145 -24.60 -1.94 36.17
CA SER A 145 -24.84 -0.49 36.31
C SER A 145 -23.52 0.32 36.25
N GLU A 146 -23.55 1.31 35.35
CA GLU A 146 -22.77 2.58 35.34
C GLU A 146 -21.26 2.50 34.95
N ALA A 147 -20.69 3.34 34.10
CA ALA A 147 -20.92 4.73 33.70
C ALA A 147 -20.14 5.04 32.40
N VAL A 148 -20.68 5.96 31.60
CA VAL A 148 -20.01 6.64 30.48
C VAL A 148 -19.07 7.71 31.04
N PRO A 149 -17.92 8.00 30.38
CA PRO A 149 -17.81 9.34 29.87
C PRO A 149 -17.37 9.41 28.40
N SER A 150 -18.08 10.26 27.69
CA SER A 150 -17.73 10.79 26.38
C SER A 150 -16.36 11.47 26.38
N SER A 151 -15.52 11.15 25.41
CA SER A 151 -14.53 12.10 24.90
C SER A 151 -14.38 11.94 23.39
N THR A 152 -14.86 12.96 22.70
CA THR A 152 -14.61 13.26 21.29
C THR A 152 -13.11 13.34 21.04
N GLY A 153 -12.61 12.47 20.19
CA GLY A 153 -11.27 12.54 19.61
C GLY A 153 -11.29 11.80 18.31
N SER A 154 -11.21 12.55 17.21
CA SER A 154 -11.02 12.02 15.87
C SER A 154 -9.71 11.22 15.84
N ALA A 155 -9.80 9.92 16.04
CA ALA A 155 -8.69 9.00 15.85
C ALA A 155 -8.75 8.54 14.39
N ALA A 156 -7.74 8.90 13.61
CA ALA A 156 -7.41 8.20 12.37
C ALA A 156 -7.33 6.71 12.71
N ALA A 157 -8.13 5.90 12.03
CA ALA A 157 -8.17 4.47 12.23
C ALA A 157 -6.75 3.90 12.07
N ALA A 158 -6.15 3.46 13.17
CA ALA A 158 -4.90 2.74 13.17
C ALA A 158 -5.14 1.41 12.43
N GLN A 159 -4.60 1.29 11.23
CA GLN A 159 -4.60 0.00 10.53
C GLN A 159 -3.80 -1.00 11.39
N ASP A 160 -4.41 -2.13 11.67
CA ASP A 160 -3.78 -3.21 12.42
C ASP A 160 -2.59 -3.76 11.64
N THR A 161 -1.38 -3.49 12.12
CA THR A 161 -0.13 -3.98 11.54
C THR A 161 0.31 -5.32 12.09
N SER A 162 -0.57 -6.01 12.84
CA SER A 162 -0.30 -7.31 13.45
C SER A 162 -0.01 -8.43 12.44
N PHE A 163 -0.34 -8.19 11.15
CA PHE A 163 -0.11 -9.16 10.07
C PHE A 163 1.33 -9.15 9.52
N ILE A 164 2.18 -8.15 9.84
CA ILE A 164 3.55 -8.10 9.35
C ILE A 164 4.49 -8.75 10.37
N LYS A 165 4.79 -10.02 10.12
CA LYS A 165 5.43 -10.92 11.08
C LYS A 165 6.89 -10.57 11.39
N ASP A 166 7.60 -9.95 10.47
CA ASP A 166 9.05 -9.73 10.49
C ASP A 166 9.48 -8.31 10.87
N VAL A 167 8.54 -7.46 11.29
CA VAL A 167 8.85 -6.09 11.70
C VAL A 167 8.72 -5.85 13.20
N ALA A 168 8.16 -6.80 13.95
CA ALA A 168 8.03 -6.69 15.40
C ALA A 168 9.42 -6.57 16.06
N GLY A 169 9.66 -5.45 16.75
CA GLY A 169 10.97 -5.14 17.34
C GLY A 169 12.03 -4.62 16.36
N HIS A 170 11.71 -4.51 15.07
CA HIS A 170 12.61 -3.88 14.11
C HIS A 170 12.64 -2.35 14.31
N TRP A 171 13.84 -1.74 14.22
CA TRP A 171 14.03 -0.31 14.44
C TRP A 171 13.17 0.60 13.54
N ALA A 172 12.80 0.15 12.34
CA ALA A 172 11.97 0.89 11.40
C ALA A 172 10.46 0.62 11.58
N PHE A 173 10.03 -0.13 12.62
CA PHE A 173 8.63 -0.56 12.81
C PHE A 173 7.63 0.58 12.70
N ASP A 174 7.83 1.66 13.45
CA ASP A 174 6.89 2.79 13.46
C ASP A 174 6.82 3.50 12.10
N ASN A 175 7.95 3.63 11.41
CA ASN A 175 8.01 4.24 10.08
C ASN A 175 7.31 3.37 9.03
N ILE A 176 7.49 2.04 9.10
CA ILE A 176 6.80 1.07 8.24
C ILE A 176 5.29 1.18 8.46
N LYS A 177 4.86 1.17 9.72
CA LYS A 177 3.45 1.34 10.09
C LYS A 177 2.86 2.65 9.55
N ASN A 178 3.58 3.75 9.67
CA ASN A 178 3.15 5.06 9.18
C ASN A 178 2.94 5.05 7.65
N LEU A 179 3.86 4.48 6.86
CA LEU A 179 3.71 4.44 5.40
C LEU A 179 2.66 3.43 4.94
N ILE A 180 2.42 2.35 5.71
CA ILE A 180 1.30 1.44 5.47
C ILE A 180 -0.03 2.17 5.70
N ALA A 181 -0.15 2.89 6.81
CA ALA A 181 -1.35 3.68 7.12
C ALA A 181 -1.63 4.76 6.06
N LEU A 182 -0.59 5.30 5.43
CA LEU A 182 -0.70 6.23 4.30
C LEU A 182 -1.03 5.54 2.97
N GLY A 183 -1.03 4.21 2.92
CA GLY A 183 -1.18 3.44 1.68
C GLY A 183 0.00 3.57 0.71
N ALA A 184 1.14 4.09 1.20
CA ALA A 184 2.32 4.32 0.38
C ALA A 184 3.17 3.07 0.18
N VAL A 185 3.11 2.13 1.13
CA VAL A 185 3.83 0.85 1.06
C VAL A 185 2.94 -0.27 1.60
N ASN A 186 3.14 -1.48 1.07
CA ASN A 186 2.49 -2.69 1.55
C ASN A 186 3.55 -3.74 1.90
N GLY A 187 3.18 -4.72 2.72
CA GLY A 187 3.95 -5.95 2.91
C GLY A 187 3.82 -6.88 1.70
N TYR A 188 4.59 -7.96 1.72
CA TYR A 188 4.49 -9.02 0.73
C TYR A 188 3.29 -9.95 1.03
N PRO A 189 2.82 -10.70 0.01
CA PRO A 189 1.67 -11.61 0.19
C PRO A 189 1.90 -12.72 1.22
N ASP A 190 3.17 -13.02 1.55
CA ASP A 190 3.54 -13.99 2.59
C ASP A 190 3.39 -13.43 4.02
N GLY A 191 2.90 -12.20 4.15
CA GLY A 191 2.76 -11.48 5.42
C GLY A 191 4.09 -10.93 5.97
N SER A 192 5.14 -10.84 5.16
CA SER A 192 6.40 -10.22 5.52
C SER A 192 6.51 -8.80 4.93
N PHE A 193 7.38 -7.99 5.51
CA PHE A 193 7.79 -6.71 4.96
C PHE A 193 9.21 -6.76 4.38
N LYS A 194 10.05 -7.63 4.93
CA LYS A 194 11.47 -7.80 4.59
C LYS A 194 12.27 -6.50 4.76
N PRO A 195 12.26 -5.91 5.96
CA PRO A 195 12.84 -4.58 6.18
C PRO A 195 14.35 -4.52 5.91
N ASP A 196 15.07 -5.63 6.10
CA ASP A 196 16.51 -5.72 5.88
C ASP A 196 16.91 -6.06 4.43
N ASN A 197 15.93 -6.41 3.57
CA ASN A 197 16.22 -6.63 2.16
C ASN A 197 16.51 -5.31 1.44
N ASN A 198 17.42 -5.36 0.48
CA ASN A 198 17.67 -4.21 -0.39
C ASN A 198 16.43 -3.87 -1.21
N ILE A 199 16.28 -2.58 -1.54
CA ILE A 199 15.17 -2.05 -2.33
C ILE A 199 15.67 -1.61 -3.71
N THR A 200 14.82 -1.80 -4.74
CA THR A 200 15.14 -1.34 -6.07
C THR A 200 14.83 0.15 -6.26
N ARG A 201 15.40 0.73 -7.30
CA ARG A 201 15.13 2.12 -7.70
C ARG A 201 13.67 2.35 -8.05
N ALA A 202 13.03 1.36 -8.70
CA ALA A 202 11.61 1.41 -9.03
C ALA A 202 10.71 1.34 -7.79
N GLU A 203 11.01 0.44 -6.85
CA GLU A 203 10.28 0.34 -5.59
C GLU A 203 10.36 1.63 -4.78
N PHE A 204 11.56 2.21 -4.66
CA PHE A 204 11.76 3.47 -3.96
C PHE A 204 10.99 4.62 -4.62
N ALA A 205 11.06 4.75 -5.94
CA ALA A 205 10.32 5.76 -6.69
C ALA A 205 8.80 5.61 -6.49
N ALA A 206 8.29 4.38 -6.52
CA ALA A 206 6.87 4.12 -6.31
C ALA A 206 6.39 4.50 -4.91
N ILE A 207 7.15 4.14 -3.85
CA ILE A 207 6.82 4.52 -2.47
C ILE A 207 6.84 6.04 -2.32
N LEU A 208 7.85 6.70 -2.86
CA LEU A 208 8.01 8.16 -2.79
C LEU A 208 6.85 8.88 -3.49
N VAL A 209 6.47 8.46 -4.70
CA VAL A 209 5.35 9.04 -5.45
C VAL A 209 4.04 8.90 -4.68
N LYS A 210 3.77 7.73 -4.10
CA LYS A 210 2.58 7.50 -3.29
C LYS A 210 2.59 8.32 -2.00
N ALA A 211 3.70 8.31 -1.27
CA ALA A 211 3.82 9.02 0.00
C ALA A 211 3.64 10.53 -0.15
N PHE A 212 4.18 11.09 -1.21
CA PHE A 212 4.08 12.52 -1.52
C PHE A 212 2.83 12.88 -2.33
N LYS A 213 2.01 11.88 -2.74
CA LYS A 213 0.78 12.02 -3.54
C LYS A 213 1.05 12.81 -4.84
N LEU A 214 2.11 12.40 -5.55
CA LEU A 214 2.53 13.06 -6.77
C LEU A 214 1.69 12.60 -7.95
N GLU A 215 1.21 13.56 -8.75
CA GLU A 215 0.45 13.28 -9.94
C GLU A 215 1.38 13.05 -11.15
N ASN A 216 0.97 12.16 -12.05
CA ASN A 216 1.62 12.01 -13.34
C ASN A 216 1.12 13.11 -14.27
N LYS A 217 1.97 14.13 -14.49
CA LYS A 217 1.67 15.30 -15.35
C LYS A 217 2.22 15.15 -16.78
N GLY A 218 2.42 13.91 -17.22
CA GLY A 218 3.01 13.66 -18.53
C GLY A 218 4.54 13.83 -18.49
N GLY A 219 5.21 12.98 -17.72
CA GLY A 219 6.66 13.02 -17.57
C GLY A 219 7.42 12.26 -18.64
N LYS A 220 8.73 12.37 -18.57
CA LYS A 220 9.68 11.60 -19.38
C LYS A 220 9.47 10.11 -19.11
N THR A 221 9.36 9.34 -20.18
CA THR A 221 9.40 7.86 -20.14
C THR A 221 10.80 7.40 -20.54
N PHE A 222 11.29 6.36 -19.85
CA PHE A 222 12.58 5.75 -20.18
C PHE A 222 12.32 4.46 -20.96
N ALA A 223 13.21 4.11 -21.88
CA ALA A 223 13.02 2.97 -22.76
C ALA A 223 12.96 1.64 -21.97
N ASP A 224 13.76 1.53 -20.92
CA ASP A 224 13.83 0.36 -20.03
C ASP A 224 12.65 0.23 -19.05
N THR A 225 11.76 1.23 -19.00
CA THR A 225 10.58 1.19 -18.12
C THR A 225 9.26 0.96 -18.87
N MET A 226 9.27 0.87 -20.19
CA MET A 226 8.05 0.86 -21.00
C MET A 226 7.13 -0.33 -20.70
N SER A 227 7.69 -1.49 -20.36
CA SER A 227 6.97 -2.70 -19.94
C SER A 227 7.09 -2.98 -18.43
N HIS A 228 7.72 -2.08 -17.67
CA HIS A 228 7.95 -2.27 -16.25
C HIS A 228 6.72 -1.84 -15.41
N TRP A 229 6.39 -2.58 -14.35
CA TRP A 229 5.26 -2.32 -13.47
C TRP A 229 5.26 -0.90 -12.87
N ALA A 230 6.44 -0.31 -12.62
CA ALA A 230 6.59 1.01 -12.03
C ALA A 230 6.62 2.16 -13.06
N LYS A 231 6.34 1.89 -14.34
CA LYS A 231 6.40 2.88 -15.43
C LYS A 231 5.74 4.21 -15.05
N ASP A 232 4.51 4.16 -14.56
CA ASP A 232 3.73 5.37 -14.27
C ASP A 232 4.26 6.11 -13.04
N PHE A 233 4.78 5.39 -12.03
CA PHE A 233 5.45 6.01 -10.89
C PHE A 233 6.75 6.68 -11.30
N ILE A 234 7.55 6.02 -12.13
CA ILE A 234 8.80 6.57 -12.64
C ILE A 234 8.51 7.81 -13.50
N ALA A 235 7.49 7.74 -14.36
CA ALA A 235 7.07 8.89 -15.17
C ALA A 235 6.56 10.05 -14.28
N ALA A 236 5.78 9.75 -13.23
CA ALA A 236 5.33 10.76 -12.27
C ALA A 236 6.51 11.40 -11.51
N ALA A 237 7.47 10.61 -11.05
CA ALA A 237 8.68 11.12 -10.39
C ALA A 237 9.52 11.99 -11.33
N ALA A 238 9.65 11.60 -12.60
CA ALA A 238 10.36 12.38 -13.61
C ALA A 238 9.62 13.70 -13.93
N ALA A 239 8.29 13.67 -14.08
CA ALA A 239 7.46 14.85 -14.32
C ALA A 239 7.55 15.89 -13.20
N ASN A 240 7.79 15.44 -11.97
CA ASN A 240 7.96 16.31 -10.81
C ASN A 240 9.43 16.68 -10.53
N GLY A 241 10.36 16.33 -11.44
CA GLY A 241 11.76 16.67 -11.33
C GLY A 241 12.53 15.92 -10.26
N ILE A 242 11.99 14.79 -9.79
CA ILE A 242 12.57 14.00 -8.69
C ILE A 242 13.68 13.09 -9.21
N ILE A 243 13.51 12.54 -10.40
CA ILE A 243 14.46 11.63 -11.03
C ILE A 243 14.84 12.10 -12.44
N ASN A 244 16.07 11.79 -12.83
CA ASN A 244 16.59 12.11 -14.17
C ASN A 244 16.96 10.86 -14.99
N GLY A 245 17.05 9.69 -14.41
CA GLY A 245 17.61 8.46 -14.99
C GLY A 245 19.14 8.47 -14.97
N TYR A 246 19.74 7.39 -15.44
CA TYR A 246 21.19 7.33 -15.67
C TYR A 246 21.57 8.13 -16.92
N ASP A 247 20.69 8.11 -17.92
CA ASP A 247 20.80 8.87 -19.15
C ASP A 247 19.41 9.23 -19.72
N ALA A 248 19.37 9.61 -20.99
CA ALA A 248 18.12 10.03 -21.64
C ALA A 248 17.11 8.89 -21.80
N ALA A 249 17.53 7.65 -21.87
CA ALA A 249 16.72 6.48 -22.18
C ALA A 249 16.64 5.44 -21.03
N THR A 250 17.58 5.50 -20.07
CA THR A 250 17.79 4.46 -19.06
C THR A 250 17.50 4.98 -17.66
N PHE A 251 16.60 4.30 -16.95
CA PHE A 251 16.32 4.56 -15.54
C PHE A 251 17.01 3.54 -14.62
N GLY A 252 17.13 2.27 -15.03
CA GLY A 252 17.57 1.16 -14.21
C GLY A 252 16.54 0.77 -13.14
N PRO A 253 15.30 0.36 -13.53
CA PRO A 253 14.23 0.14 -12.56
C PRO A 253 14.53 -0.98 -11.55
N ASP A 254 15.19 -2.04 -11.98
CA ASP A 254 15.49 -3.22 -11.17
C ASP A 254 16.84 -3.12 -10.43
N ASP A 255 17.63 -2.08 -10.70
CA ASP A 255 18.88 -1.85 -9.98
C ASP A 255 18.60 -1.52 -8.51
N LEU A 256 19.44 -2.02 -7.62
CA LEU A 256 19.38 -1.66 -6.20
C LEU A 256 19.72 -0.16 -6.03
N ILE A 257 18.89 0.56 -5.30
CA ILE A 257 19.13 1.99 -5.07
C ILE A 257 20.25 2.19 -4.06
N THR A 258 21.19 3.08 -4.36
CA THR A 258 22.22 3.47 -3.38
C THR A 258 21.69 4.57 -2.45
N ARG A 259 22.35 4.71 -1.28
CA ARG A 259 21.96 5.74 -0.31
C ARG A 259 22.14 7.16 -0.84
N GLU A 260 23.18 7.41 -1.66
CA GLU A 260 23.33 8.72 -2.31
C GLU A 260 22.28 8.98 -3.39
N GLN A 261 21.82 7.95 -4.11
CA GLN A 261 20.69 8.08 -5.04
C GLN A 261 19.37 8.39 -4.30
N MET A 262 19.13 7.74 -3.14
CA MET A 262 17.99 8.10 -2.29
C MET A 262 18.06 9.56 -1.84
N ALA A 263 19.25 10.03 -1.42
CA ALA A 263 19.45 11.42 -0.99
C ALA A 263 19.03 12.41 -2.07
N VAL A 264 19.45 12.18 -3.32
CA VAL A 264 19.07 13.04 -4.44
C VAL A 264 17.56 13.01 -4.67
N MET A 265 16.95 11.83 -4.68
CA MET A 265 15.51 11.71 -4.92
C MET A 265 14.68 12.39 -3.81
N VAL A 266 15.05 12.25 -2.54
CA VAL A 266 14.30 12.90 -1.45
C VAL A 266 14.56 14.40 -1.37
N ALA A 267 15.78 14.85 -1.63
CA ALA A 267 16.09 16.28 -1.69
C ALA A 267 15.27 16.99 -2.77
N ASN A 268 15.14 16.36 -3.94
CA ASN A 268 14.30 16.87 -5.03
C ASN A 268 12.81 16.84 -4.66
N ALA A 269 12.32 15.75 -4.03
CA ALA A 269 10.93 15.62 -3.64
C ALA A 269 10.49 16.63 -2.56
N THR A 270 11.39 16.95 -1.65
CA THR A 270 11.17 17.94 -0.58
C THR A 270 11.58 19.36 -0.97
N LYS A 271 12.20 19.52 -2.15
CA LYS A 271 12.74 20.80 -2.63
C LYS A 271 13.70 21.45 -1.61
N LEU A 272 14.54 20.62 -0.99
CA LEU A 272 15.55 21.12 -0.08
C LEU A 272 16.47 22.13 -0.78
N ALA A 273 16.73 23.21 -0.07
CA ALA A 273 17.76 24.13 -0.53
C ALA A 273 19.13 23.42 -0.52
N PRO A 274 20.00 23.65 -1.53
CA PRO A 274 21.35 23.17 -1.50
C PRO A 274 22.04 23.56 -0.19
N ALA A 275 22.68 22.60 0.47
CA ALA A 275 23.46 22.86 1.68
C ALA A 275 24.96 22.89 1.30
N PRO A 276 25.80 23.66 2.05
CA PRO A 276 27.25 23.60 1.89
C PRO A 276 27.73 22.14 2.06
N GLU A 277 28.72 21.75 1.30
CA GLU A 277 29.22 20.37 1.18
C GLU A 277 29.80 19.73 2.47
N GLU A 278 29.70 20.35 3.62
CA GLU A 278 30.20 19.82 4.88
C GLU A 278 29.37 18.67 5.42
N THR A 279 29.59 17.49 4.86
CA THR A 279 29.15 16.24 5.51
C THR A 279 30.20 15.83 6.53
N ARG A 280 29.79 15.71 7.79
CA ARG A 280 30.68 15.38 8.92
C ARG A 280 30.93 13.88 9.07
N PHE A 281 30.76 13.10 8.02
CA PHE A 281 30.94 11.65 8.07
C PHE A 281 32.35 11.25 7.67
N ALA A 282 32.86 10.19 8.29
CA ALA A 282 34.20 9.69 8.05
C ALA A 282 34.43 9.28 6.59
N ASP A 283 33.38 8.87 5.91
CA ASP A 283 33.38 8.43 4.51
C ASP A 283 32.81 9.47 3.52
N SER A 284 32.72 10.73 3.92
CA SER A 284 32.19 11.81 3.03
C SER A 284 32.96 11.95 1.72
N GLY A 285 34.25 11.60 1.69
CA GLY A 285 35.06 11.57 0.48
C GLY A 285 34.58 10.55 -0.57
N LEU A 286 33.78 9.56 -0.19
CA LEU A 286 33.22 8.56 -1.09
C LEU A 286 31.89 8.99 -1.73
N ILE A 287 31.33 10.14 -1.33
CA ILE A 287 30.11 10.68 -1.94
C ILE A 287 30.44 11.15 -3.35
N SER A 288 29.69 10.66 -4.33
CA SER A 288 29.84 11.06 -5.72
C SER A 288 29.59 12.56 -5.89
N GLY A 289 30.35 13.23 -6.77
CA GLY A 289 30.25 14.68 -6.96
C GLY A 289 28.82 15.17 -7.24
N TRP A 290 28.04 14.40 -8.02
CA TRP A 290 26.66 14.72 -8.37
C TRP A 290 25.68 14.61 -7.18
N ALA A 291 26.04 13.90 -6.11
CA ALA A 291 25.19 13.67 -4.94
C ALA A 291 25.56 14.53 -3.72
N ARG A 292 26.68 15.25 -3.73
CA ARG A 292 27.23 15.94 -2.55
C ARG A 292 26.26 16.95 -1.95
N GLU A 293 25.74 17.84 -2.77
CA GLU A 293 24.79 18.87 -2.30
C GLU A 293 23.52 18.26 -1.75
N ALA A 294 22.95 17.26 -2.44
CA ALA A 294 21.74 16.56 -2.00
C ALA A 294 21.97 15.77 -0.71
N MET A 295 23.12 15.09 -0.59
CA MET A 295 23.49 14.36 0.63
C MET A 295 23.70 15.32 1.80
N ALA A 296 24.38 16.44 1.60
CA ALA A 296 24.58 17.47 2.61
C ALA A 296 23.23 18.05 3.07
N ALA A 297 22.33 18.37 2.14
CA ALA A 297 20.99 18.87 2.44
C ALA A 297 20.15 17.83 3.20
N ALA A 298 20.13 16.57 2.74
CA ALA A 298 19.35 15.49 3.36
C ALA A 298 19.88 15.11 4.75
N THR A 299 21.18 15.14 4.97
CA THR A 299 21.78 14.89 6.29
C THR A 299 21.64 16.08 7.22
N GLY A 300 21.82 17.29 6.73
CA GLY A 300 21.66 18.54 7.49
C GLY A 300 20.23 18.75 7.99
N SER A 301 19.23 18.33 7.19
CA SER A 301 17.81 18.35 7.59
C SER A 301 17.38 17.14 8.43
N GLY A 302 18.27 16.18 8.70
CA GLY A 302 17.96 14.96 9.46
C GLY A 302 17.09 13.92 8.71
N ILE A 303 16.88 14.10 7.41
CA ILE A 303 16.17 13.12 6.56
C ILE A 303 16.98 11.84 6.44
N ILE A 304 18.26 11.96 6.14
CA ILE A 304 19.21 10.84 6.15
C ILE A 304 20.09 10.98 7.36
N LYS A 305 20.19 9.90 8.14
CA LYS A 305 21.10 9.80 9.29
C LYS A 305 22.26 8.87 8.94
N GLY A 306 23.43 9.16 9.52
CA GLY A 306 24.58 8.28 9.47
C GLY A 306 24.43 7.06 10.39
N TYR A 307 25.40 6.18 10.30
CA TYR A 307 25.53 5.01 11.17
C TYR A 307 26.32 5.35 12.46
N PRO A 308 26.25 4.48 13.48
CA PRO A 308 26.95 4.71 14.75
C PRO A 308 28.48 4.84 14.61
N ASP A 309 29.05 4.31 13.53
CA ASP A 309 30.47 4.42 13.18
C ASP A 309 30.84 5.76 12.50
N ASN A 310 29.93 6.72 12.51
CA ASN A 310 30.08 8.01 11.87
C ASN A 310 30.27 7.93 10.34
N THR A 311 29.71 6.90 9.68
CA THR A 311 29.68 6.78 8.21
C THR A 311 28.27 7.07 7.67
N VAL A 312 28.14 7.44 6.40
CA VAL A 312 26.88 7.59 5.68
C VAL A 312 26.69 6.52 4.59
N ARG A 313 27.78 5.83 4.24
CA ARG A 313 27.84 4.72 3.27
C ARG A 313 27.13 5.05 1.95
N PRO A 314 27.60 6.09 1.23
CA PRO A 314 26.84 6.68 0.12
C PRO A 314 26.56 5.69 -1.01
N GLN A 315 27.50 4.84 -1.35
CA GLN A 315 27.42 3.88 -2.46
C GLN A 315 26.82 2.52 -2.07
N ASN A 316 26.53 2.29 -0.78
CA ASN A 316 25.88 1.06 -0.36
C ASN A 316 24.41 1.05 -0.80
N SER A 317 23.93 -0.13 -1.18
CA SER A 317 22.50 -0.34 -1.42
C SER A 317 21.70 -0.10 -0.14
N ALA A 318 20.59 0.59 -0.28
CA ALA A 318 19.68 0.85 0.82
C ALA A 318 18.76 -0.34 1.09
N THR A 319 18.40 -0.56 2.34
CA THR A 319 17.37 -1.52 2.70
C THR A 319 15.97 -0.91 2.62
N ARG A 320 14.94 -1.74 2.59
CA ARG A 320 13.53 -1.30 2.59
C ARG A 320 13.18 -0.53 3.86
N GLY A 321 13.72 -0.94 5.02
CA GLY A 321 13.57 -0.23 6.29
C GLY A 321 14.20 1.16 6.26
N GLU A 322 15.40 1.28 5.69
CA GLU A 322 16.07 2.58 5.49
C GLU A 322 15.27 3.48 4.54
N ALA A 323 14.81 2.94 3.41
CA ALA A 323 14.03 3.67 2.42
C ALA A 323 12.74 4.26 3.01
N VAL A 324 11.98 3.43 3.75
CA VAL A 324 10.76 3.86 4.45
C VAL A 324 11.07 4.96 5.46
N THR A 325 12.15 4.82 6.25
CA THR A 325 12.55 5.80 7.26
C THR A 325 12.93 7.13 6.63
N VAL A 326 13.68 7.10 5.55
CA VAL A 326 14.05 8.30 4.80
C VAL A 326 12.81 9.02 4.26
N ILE A 327 11.84 8.29 3.72
CA ILE A 327 10.59 8.88 3.19
C ILE A 327 9.75 9.49 4.34
N VAL A 328 9.61 8.82 5.49
CA VAL A 328 8.88 9.37 6.66
C VAL A 328 9.55 10.63 7.17
N ASN A 329 10.88 10.63 7.32
CA ASN A 329 11.62 11.81 7.72
C ASN A 329 11.42 12.96 6.72
N ALA A 330 11.41 12.65 5.41
CA ALA A 330 11.18 13.64 4.37
C ALA A 330 9.76 14.24 4.41
N LEU A 331 8.74 13.44 4.71
CA LEU A 331 7.37 13.93 4.90
C LEU A 331 7.24 14.88 6.09
N SER A 332 8.05 14.69 7.13
CA SER A 332 8.06 15.55 8.32
C SER A 332 8.69 16.94 8.09
N GLN A 333 9.36 17.14 6.93
CA GLN A 333 9.94 18.43 6.54
C GLN A 333 8.97 19.30 5.70
N LYS A 334 7.77 18.78 5.41
CA LYS A 334 6.73 19.44 4.61
C LYS A 334 5.75 20.19 5.49
#